data_8dec07ee2461aeef667c8d23c086f966
#
_entry.id   8dec07ee2461aeef667c8d23c086f966
#
_cell.length_a   1.000
_cell.length_b   1.000
_cell.length_c   1.000
_cell.angle_alpha   90.00
_cell.angle_beta   90.00
_cell.angle_gamma   90.00
#
_symmetry.space_group_name_H-M   'P 1'
#
loop_
_entity.id
_entity.type
_entity.pdbx_description
1 polymer ?
#
loop_
_entity_poly.entity_id
_entity_poly.type
_entity_poly.pdbx_seq_one_letter_code
_entity_poly.pdbx_strand_id
1 'polypeptide(L)'
;MTTVLRRFTDHKDAGEPYKLEQDHLAARLGTSLFRDGRLRSAKFADKAVLVSGHNNRKIGAVIQKGKWKGYPVFTLTLEERATCPRSCLHWLDCYGNKMNWPTRWMADDDLIPTIGRNLSDLAREIPNFVIRLHVLGDFYSVAYVRQWAAWLDEFSGLHIYGYTAWQPGTAIGDSISTLARDRWDRFAVRTSNGAA
;
A
#
# COMPACT_ATOMS: atom_id res chain seq x y z
N MET A 1 16.05 -19.99 -12.88
CA MET A 1 17.20 -19.06 -12.65
C MET A 1 16.73 -17.98 -11.72
N THR A 2 17.21 -18.00 -10.49
CA THR A 2 16.89 -16.99 -9.48
C THR A 2 17.76 -15.77 -9.78
N THR A 3 17.21 -14.77 -10.42
CA THR A 3 17.93 -13.52 -10.64
C THR A 3 17.96 -12.77 -9.31
N VAL A 4 19.06 -12.88 -8.57
CA VAL A 4 19.33 -12.00 -7.42
C VAL A 4 19.53 -10.59 -7.98
N LEU A 5 18.46 -9.81 -7.95
CA LEU A 5 18.39 -8.53 -8.63
C LEU A 5 19.16 -7.42 -7.90
N ARG A 6 19.55 -7.65 -6.64
CA ARG A 6 20.38 -6.70 -5.86
C ARG A 6 21.00 -7.33 -4.63
N ARG A 7 22.26 -7.04 -4.33
CA ARG A 7 22.95 -7.40 -3.09
C ARG A 7 22.72 -6.34 -2.02
N PHE A 8 22.67 -6.77 -0.76
CA PHE A 8 22.46 -5.93 0.42
C PHE A 8 23.49 -4.81 0.61
N THR A 9 24.68 -5.00 0.05
CA THR A 9 25.83 -4.09 0.16
C THR A 9 25.73 -2.85 -0.73
N ASP A 10 24.81 -2.81 -1.68
CA ASP A 10 24.68 -1.71 -2.64
C ASP A 10 23.92 -0.50 -2.08
N HIS A 11 23.64 -0.49 -0.77
CA HIS A 11 22.87 0.54 -0.08
C HIS A 11 23.69 1.74 0.41
N LYS A 12 24.97 1.81 0.12
CA LYS A 12 25.84 2.87 0.69
C LYS A 12 25.65 4.23 0.03
N ASP A 13 25.07 4.30 -1.14
CA ASP A 13 24.77 5.58 -1.78
C ASP A 13 23.43 6.11 -1.25
N ALA A 14 23.51 6.72 -0.07
CA ALA A 14 22.40 7.36 0.58
C ALA A 14 22.01 8.63 -0.20
N GLY A 15 20.89 8.59 -0.89
CA GLY A 15 20.31 9.78 -1.51
C GLY A 15 19.56 9.48 -2.79
N GLU A 16 20.22 8.89 -3.77
CA GLU A 16 19.62 8.65 -5.07
C GLU A 16 18.62 7.47 -5.06
N PRO A 17 17.44 7.61 -5.72
CA PRO A 17 16.54 6.49 -5.92
C PRO A 17 17.23 5.43 -6.78
N TYR A 18 17.04 4.14 -6.42
CA TYR A 18 17.50 3.06 -7.28
C TYR A 18 16.63 2.99 -8.52
N LYS A 19 17.15 3.43 -9.63
CA LYS A 19 16.45 3.48 -10.91
C LYS A 19 16.74 2.21 -11.70
N LEU A 20 15.66 1.59 -12.20
CA LEU A 20 15.75 0.45 -13.13
C LEU A 20 15.98 0.96 -14.55
N GLU A 21 16.69 0.17 -15.34
CA GLU A 21 16.70 0.35 -16.79
C GLU A 21 15.33 0.01 -17.38
N GLN A 22 14.99 0.61 -18.52
CA GLN A 22 13.66 0.41 -19.15
C GLN A 22 13.40 -1.03 -19.55
N ASP A 23 14.43 -1.76 -19.95
CA ASP A 23 14.38 -3.17 -20.34
C ASP A 23 14.46 -4.14 -19.16
N HIS A 24 14.66 -3.63 -17.94
CA HIS A 24 14.72 -4.46 -16.75
C HIS A 24 13.45 -5.31 -16.60
N LEU A 25 13.61 -6.61 -16.33
CA LEU A 25 12.51 -7.58 -16.30
C LEU A 25 11.35 -7.16 -15.38
N ALA A 26 11.64 -6.66 -14.18
CA ALA A 26 10.62 -6.21 -13.25
C ALA A 26 9.83 -4.99 -13.77
N ALA A 27 10.50 -4.07 -14.49
CA ALA A 27 9.83 -2.92 -15.12
C ALA A 27 8.93 -3.35 -16.27
N ARG A 28 9.41 -4.27 -17.12
CA ARG A 28 8.66 -4.80 -18.27
C ARG A 28 7.43 -5.61 -17.82
N LEU A 29 7.60 -6.51 -16.87
CA LEU A 29 6.52 -7.35 -16.35
C LEU A 29 5.58 -6.59 -15.39
N GLY A 30 6.03 -5.48 -14.81
CA GLY A 30 5.25 -4.75 -13.81
C GLY A 30 5.21 -5.51 -12.48
N THR A 31 6.35 -5.89 -11.97
CA THR A 31 6.47 -6.69 -10.74
C THR A 31 7.47 -6.09 -9.77
N SER A 32 7.45 -6.58 -8.54
CA SER A 32 8.47 -6.27 -7.54
C SER A 32 9.84 -6.82 -7.92
N LEU A 33 10.91 -6.15 -7.44
CA LEU A 33 12.27 -6.72 -7.45
C LEU A 33 12.43 -7.88 -6.47
N PHE A 34 11.61 -7.92 -5.42
CA PHE A 34 11.77 -8.80 -4.26
C PHE A 34 10.66 -9.86 -4.21
N ARG A 35 10.28 -10.44 -5.35
CA ARG A 35 9.24 -11.48 -5.38
C ARG A 35 9.66 -12.69 -4.58
N ASP A 36 10.90 -13.14 -4.75
CA ASP A 36 11.41 -14.31 -4.05
C ASP A 36 11.52 -14.05 -2.54
N GLY A 37 10.72 -14.78 -1.76
CA GLY A 37 10.70 -14.71 -0.31
C GLY A 37 10.04 -13.47 0.30
N ARG A 38 9.58 -12.51 -0.50
CA ARG A 38 8.89 -11.31 0.00
C ARG A 38 7.48 -11.13 -0.55
N LEU A 39 7.16 -11.71 -1.68
CA LEU A 39 5.80 -11.72 -2.22
C LEU A 39 5.06 -12.95 -1.70
N ARG A 40 3.89 -12.73 -1.09
CA ARG A 40 3.08 -13.80 -0.50
C ARG A 40 1.61 -13.63 -0.82
N SER A 41 0.92 -14.74 -1.01
CA SER A 41 -0.55 -14.77 -0.96
C SER A 41 -1.01 -14.63 0.50
N ALA A 42 -2.11 -13.89 0.68
CA ALA A 42 -2.77 -13.77 1.98
C ALA A 42 -3.35 -15.09 2.49
N LYS A 43 -3.55 -16.08 1.62
CA LYS A 43 -3.95 -17.46 1.97
C LYS A 43 -2.98 -18.12 2.95
N PHE A 44 -1.69 -17.84 2.81
CA PHE A 44 -0.63 -18.43 3.62
C PHE A 44 -0.09 -17.45 4.67
N ALA A 45 -0.90 -16.45 5.05
CA ALA A 45 -0.51 -15.49 6.05
C ALA A 45 -0.48 -16.17 7.43
N ASP A 46 0.71 -16.30 7.98
CA ASP A 46 0.96 -16.72 9.36
C ASP A 46 0.79 -15.56 10.36
N LYS A 47 0.66 -14.35 9.85
CA LYS A 47 0.46 -13.10 10.59
C LYS A 47 -0.56 -12.21 9.89
N ALA A 48 -1.06 -11.22 10.62
CA ALA A 48 -1.95 -10.23 10.04
C ALA A 48 -1.33 -9.53 8.83
N VAL A 49 -2.13 -9.31 7.79
CA VAL A 49 -1.72 -8.53 6.60
C VAL A 49 -1.69 -7.02 6.91
N LEU A 50 -2.50 -6.59 7.89
CA LEU A 50 -2.46 -5.25 8.45
C LEU A 50 -1.50 -5.26 9.64
N VAL A 51 -0.33 -4.66 9.47
CA VAL A 51 0.73 -4.66 10.49
C VAL A 51 0.90 -3.29 11.12
N SER A 52 1.21 -3.25 12.43
CA SER A 52 1.47 -1.99 13.12
C SER A 52 2.55 -1.16 12.41
N GLY A 53 2.34 0.14 12.31
CA GLY A 53 3.30 1.09 11.77
C GLY A 53 4.56 1.29 12.63
N HIS A 54 4.66 0.62 13.78
CA HIS A 54 5.73 0.78 14.77
C HIS A 54 7.14 0.73 14.16
N ASN A 55 7.39 -0.22 13.27
CA ASN A 55 8.71 -0.40 12.65
C ASN A 55 8.96 0.52 11.44
N ASN A 56 8.00 1.37 11.08
CA ASN A 56 8.15 2.33 10.00
C ASN A 56 8.40 3.72 10.58
N ARG A 57 9.67 4.17 10.53
CA ARG A 57 10.09 5.48 11.10
C ARG A 57 9.35 6.68 10.53
N LYS A 58 8.85 6.61 9.29
CA LYS A 58 8.12 7.71 8.64
C LYS A 58 6.64 7.72 9.00
N ILE A 59 6.07 6.55 9.27
CA ILE A 59 4.64 6.38 9.56
C ILE A 59 4.42 6.42 11.07
N GLY A 60 5.17 5.63 11.83
CA GLY A 60 5.04 5.51 13.28
C GLY A 60 3.86 4.64 13.72
N ALA A 61 3.80 4.35 15.02
CA ALA A 61 2.77 3.51 15.62
C ALA A 61 1.42 4.22 15.82
N VAL A 62 1.44 5.55 15.92
CA VAL A 62 0.25 6.37 16.20
C VAL A 62 0.30 7.69 15.42
N ILE A 63 -0.87 8.25 15.12
CA ILE A 63 -0.98 9.58 14.50
C ILE A 63 -0.54 10.64 15.51
N GLN A 64 0.40 11.49 15.13
CA GLN A 64 1.02 12.48 16.01
C GLN A 64 0.27 13.82 16.07
N LYS A 65 -0.47 14.18 14.99
CA LYS A 65 -1.09 15.51 14.84
C LYS A 65 -2.46 15.40 14.15
N GLY A 66 -3.25 16.45 14.30
CA GLY A 66 -4.54 16.61 13.62
C GLY A 66 -5.68 15.86 14.31
N LYS A 67 -6.79 15.73 13.59
CA LYS A 67 -8.07 15.21 14.09
C LYS A 67 -7.97 13.76 14.62
N TRP A 68 -7.08 12.95 14.06
CA TRP A 68 -6.91 11.54 14.44
C TRP A 68 -5.73 11.33 15.41
N LYS A 69 -5.23 12.39 16.05
CA LYS A 69 -4.11 12.30 17.01
C LYS A 69 -4.37 11.21 18.07
N GLY A 70 -3.38 10.35 18.25
CA GLY A 70 -3.43 9.24 19.22
C GLY A 70 -4.00 7.94 18.65
N TYR A 71 -4.61 7.95 17.46
CA TYR A 71 -5.10 6.71 16.86
C TYR A 71 -3.93 5.82 16.41
N PRO A 72 -3.94 4.53 16.75
CA PRO A 72 -2.93 3.59 16.31
C PRO A 72 -2.98 3.42 14.78
N VAL A 73 -1.79 3.26 14.17
CA VAL A 73 -1.63 3.13 12.73
C VAL A 73 -1.25 1.70 12.38
N PHE A 74 -1.97 1.15 11.43
CA PHE A 74 -1.64 -0.10 10.75
C PHE A 74 -1.36 0.17 9.28
N THR A 75 -0.55 -0.68 8.67
CA THR A 75 -0.06 -0.48 7.31
C THR A 75 -0.37 -1.70 6.46
N LEU A 76 -0.73 -1.46 5.20
CA LEU A 76 -0.85 -2.48 4.17
C LEU A 76 0.24 -2.25 3.12
N THR A 77 0.91 -3.35 2.74
CA THR A 77 1.93 -3.33 1.69
C THR A 77 1.57 -4.32 0.60
N LEU A 78 1.28 -3.81 -0.59
CA LEU A 78 1.00 -4.63 -1.78
C LEU A 78 2.23 -4.74 -2.67
N GLU A 79 2.17 -5.62 -3.67
CA GLU A 79 3.23 -5.70 -4.67
C GLU A 79 3.26 -4.42 -5.50
N GLU A 80 4.35 -3.65 -5.39
CA GLU A 80 4.58 -2.49 -6.23
C GLU A 80 4.65 -2.87 -7.70
N ARG A 81 4.26 -1.97 -8.59
CA ARG A 81 4.06 -2.14 -10.03
C ARG A 81 2.89 -3.06 -10.39
N ALA A 82 2.77 -4.25 -9.79
CA ALA A 82 1.65 -5.16 -10.09
C ALA A 82 0.28 -4.54 -9.77
N THR A 83 0.23 -3.68 -8.75
CA THR A 83 -0.98 -2.98 -8.30
C THR A 83 -1.01 -1.50 -8.68
N CYS A 84 0.09 -0.96 -9.22
CA CYS A 84 0.22 0.45 -9.59
C CYS A 84 -0.18 0.72 -11.05
N PRO A 85 -0.62 1.96 -11.40
CA PRO A 85 -0.81 2.33 -12.79
C PRO A 85 0.53 2.35 -13.54
N ARG A 86 0.52 1.88 -14.79
CA ARG A 86 1.70 1.93 -15.67
C ARG A 86 2.18 3.36 -15.96
N SER A 87 1.30 4.33 -15.83
CA SER A 87 1.58 5.76 -15.97
C SER A 87 2.31 6.37 -14.77
N CYS A 88 2.55 5.60 -13.69
CA CYS A 88 3.25 6.14 -12.53
C CYS A 88 4.63 6.69 -12.91
N LEU A 89 4.88 7.98 -12.65
CA LEU A 89 6.14 8.65 -12.97
C LEU A 89 7.35 8.00 -12.28
N HIS A 90 7.11 7.34 -11.13
CA HIS A 90 8.12 6.59 -10.39
C HIS A 90 8.16 5.10 -10.76
N TRP A 91 7.75 4.74 -11.98
CA TRP A 91 7.74 3.34 -12.41
C TRP A 91 9.12 2.69 -12.36
N LEU A 92 10.14 3.40 -12.80
CA LEU A 92 11.52 2.91 -12.81
C LEU A 92 12.27 3.16 -11.51
N ASP A 93 12.01 4.29 -10.85
CA ASP A 93 12.71 4.73 -9.64
C ASP A 93 11.85 4.60 -8.38
N CYS A 94 10.88 3.68 -8.39
CA CYS A 94 10.03 3.40 -7.25
C CYS A 94 10.86 3.19 -5.97
N TYR A 95 10.50 3.90 -4.90
CA TYR A 95 11.22 3.75 -3.63
C TYR A 95 11.17 2.31 -3.07
N GLY A 96 10.18 1.51 -3.51
CA GLY A 96 10.11 0.08 -3.26
C GLY A 96 11.33 -0.69 -3.75
N ASN A 97 12.08 -0.16 -4.73
CA ASN A 97 13.30 -0.76 -5.23
C ASN A 97 14.40 -0.88 -4.14
N LYS A 98 14.32 -0.06 -3.09
CA LYS A 98 15.22 -0.10 -1.93
C LYS A 98 14.63 -0.84 -0.71
N MET A 99 13.36 -1.25 -0.77
CA MET A 99 12.66 -1.87 0.35
C MET A 99 12.67 -3.39 0.22
N ASN A 100 13.75 -4.03 0.66
CA ASN A 100 13.93 -5.49 0.60
C ASN A 100 13.35 -6.25 1.80
N TRP A 101 12.90 -5.58 2.85
CA TRP A 101 12.44 -6.20 4.09
C TRP A 101 10.93 -6.49 4.17
N PRO A 102 10.03 -5.57 3.72
CA PRO A 102 8.61 -5.78 3.96
C PRO A 102 8.08 -6.93 3.10
N THR A 103 7.21 -7.71 3.72
CA THR A 103 6.34 -8.63 2.98
C THR A 103 5.42 -7.81 2.09
N ARG A 104 5.25 -8.26 0.86
CA ARG A 104 4.31 -7.72 -0.12
C ARG A 104 3.19 -8.72 -0.31
N TRP A 105 1.97 -8.26 -0.19
CA TRP A 105 0.80 -9.11 -0.39
C TRP A 105 0.38 -9.06 -1.85
N MET A 106 0.07 -10.24 -2.40
CA MET A 106 -0.51 -10.38 -3.74
C MET A 106 -1.94 -9.84 -3.74
N ALA A 107 -2.34 -9.21 -4.84
CA ALA A 107 -3.74 -8.86 -5.09
C ALA A 107 -4.49 -10.08 -5.67
N ASP A 108 -4.61 -11.13 -4.86
CA ASP A 108 -5.30 -12.38 -5.16
C ASP A 108 -6.67 -12.46 -4.45
N ASP A 109 -7.39 -13.55 -4.67
CA ASP A 109 -8.74 -13.76 -4.12
C ASP A 109 -8.77 -13.86 -2.59
N ASP A 110 -7.65 -14.20 -1.96
CA ASP A 110 -7.54 -14.33 -0.50
C ASP A 110 -7.24 -13.00 0.22
N LEU A 111 -6.80 -11.96 -0.52
CA LEU A 111 -6.39 -10.69 0.08
C LEU A 111 -7.57 -9.97 0.75
N ILE A 112 -8.65 -9.74 0.02
CA ILE A 112 -9.83 -9.01 0.53
C ILE A 112 -10.45 -9.70 1.75
N PRO A 113 -10.75 -11.02 1.71
CA PRO A 113 -11.25 -11.71 2.89
C PRO A 113 -10.32 -11.62 4.10
N THR A 114 -9.00 -11.67 3.88
CA THR A 114 -8.02 -11.61 4.97
C THR A 114 -7.92 -10.20 5.57
N ILE A 115 -7.98 -9.15 4.75
CA ILE A 115 -8.09 -7.77 5.24
C ILE A 115 -9.35 -7.61 6.08
N GLY A 116 -10.51 -8.08 5.60
CA GLY A 116 -11.77 -7.99 6.34
C GLY A 116 -11.70 -8.64 7.71
N ARG A 117 -11.12 -9.85 7.82
CA ARG A 117 -10.88 -10.49 9.12
C ARG A 117 -9.99 -9.64 10.04
N ASN A 118 -8.88 -9.11 9.52
CA ASN A 118 -8.00 -8.25 10.32
C ASN A 118 -8.70 -6.96 10.77
N LEU A 119 -9.52 -6.34 9.93
CA LEU A 119 -10.31 -5.17 10.32
C LEU A 119 -11.32 -5.50 11.42
N SER A 120 -12.01 -6.66 11.33
CA SER A 120 -12.91 -7.14 12.36
C SER A 120 -12.20 -7.38 13.70
N ASP A 121 -10.99 -7.96 13.65
CA ASP A 121 -10.18 -8.17 14.85
C ASP A 121 -9.77 -6.83 15.49
N LEU A 122 -9.27 -5.89 14.68
CA LEU A 122 -8.91 -4.56 15.13
C LEU A 122 -10.10 -3.79 15.73
N ALA A 123 -11.27 -3.84 15.08
CA ALA A 123 -12.46 -3.12 15.52
C ALA A 123 -13.02 -3.65 16.85
N ARG A 124 -12.79 -4.92 17.19
CA ARG A 124 -13.17 -5.49 18.51
C ARG A 124 -12.31 -4.98 19.66
N GLU A 125 -11.02 -4.69 19.37
CA GLU A 125 -10.05 -4.33 20.41
C GLU A 125 -9.81 -2.82 20.50
N ILE A 126 -9.99 -2.09 19.39
CA ILE A 126 -9.58 -0.71 19.25
C ILE A 126 -10.73 0.14 18.73
N PRO A 127 -11.24 1.10 19.51
CA PRO A 127 -12.41 1.89 19.11
C PRO A 127 -12.16 2.80 17.90
N ASN A 128 -10.93 3.30 17.73
CA ASN A 128 -10.53 4.10 16.56
C ASN A 128 -9.11 3.74 16.14
N PHE A 129 -8.93 3.44 14.85
CA PHE A 129 -7.64 3.09 14.27
C PHE A 129 -7.50 3.58 12.84
N VAL A 130 -6.29 3.63 12.37
CA VAL A 130 -5.95 4.19 11.05
C VAL A 130 -5.24 3.16 10.21
N ILE A 131 -5.67 2.99 8.97
CA ILE A 131 -4.95 2.19 7.97
C ILE A 131 -4.22 3.11 7.00
N ARG A 132 -2.91 2.92 6.86
CA ARG A 132 -2.08 3.57 5.84
C ARG A 132 -2.12 2.76 4.54
N LEU A 133 -2.82 3.26 3.53
CA LEU A 133 -2.87 2.70 2.18
C LEU A 133 -1.99 3.50 1.22
N HIS A 134 -1.10 2.92 0.49
CA HIS A 134 -0.39 1.68 0.70
C HIS A 134 1.06 2.05 1.02
N VAL A 135 1.79 1.21 1.77
CA VAL A 135 3.23 1.46 1.97
C VAL A 135 3.97 1.26 0.65
N LEU A 136 3.65 0.17 -0.05
CA LEU A 136 3.99 -0.10 -1.44
C LEU A 136 2.72 -0.55 -2.16
N GLY A 137 2.72 -0.43 -3.49
CA GLY A 137 1.56 -0.74 -4.31
C GLY A 137 0.53 0.40 -4.33
N ASP A 138 -0.61 0.15 -4.94
CA ASP A 138 -1.69 1.09 -5.11
C ASP A 138 -3.04 0.36 -5.21
N PHE A 139 -4.13 1.07 -5.41
CA PHE A 139 -5.44 0.50 -5.69
C PHE A 139 -5.42 -0.18 -7.06
N TYR A 140 -5.71 -1.47 -7.10
CA TYR A 140 -5.57 -2.28 -8.32
C TYR A 140 -6.89 -2.49 -9.08
N SER A 141 -8.03 -2.08 -8.51
CA SER A 141 -9.33 -2.16 -9.18
C SER A 141 -10.38 -1.24 -8.54
N VAL A 142 -11.42 -0.88 -9.29
CA VAL A 142 -12.59 -0.16 -8.78
C VAL A 142 -13.32 -0.98 -7.70
N ALA A 143 -13.39 -2.30 -7.86
CA ALA A 143 -13.98 -3.20 -6.86
C ALA A 143 -13.25 -3.12 -5.52
N TYR A 144 -11.93 -3.04 -5.55
CA TYR A 144 -11.12 -2.87 -4.35
C TYR A 144 -11.35 -1.50 -3.66
N VAL A 145 -11.51 -0.41 -4.44
CA VAL A 145 -11.89 0.89 -3.87
C VAL A 145 -13.26 0.82 -3.20
N ARG A 146 -14.25 0.20 -3.86
CA ARG A 146 -15.59 0.00 -3.31
C ARG A 146 -15.59 -0.85 -2.05
N GLN A 147 -14.70 -1.85 -1.98
CA GLN A 147 -14.57 -2.68 -0.79
C GLN A 147 -14.08 -1.85 0.41
N TRP A 148 -13.14 -0.91 0.21
CA TRP A 148 -12.74 0.02 1.26
C TRP A 148 -13.87 0.96 1.69
N ALA A 149 -14.73 1.38 0.76
CA ALA A 149 -15.92 2.16 1.08
C ALA A 149 -16.91 1.35 1.96
N ALA A 150 -17.16 0.08 1.60
CA ALA A 150 -18.00 -0.82 2.38
C ALA A 150 -17.45 -1.04 3.82
N TRP A 151 -16.15 -1.22 3.97
CA TRP A 151 -15.53 -1.33 5.30
C TRP A 151 -15.59 -0.04 6.13
N LEU A 152 -15.55 1.14 5.49
CA LEU A 152 -15.80 2.40 6.19
C LEU A 152 -17.24 2.51 6.72
N ASP A 153 -18.20 1.92 6.02
CA ASP A 153 -19.60 1.86 6.49
C ASP A 153 -19.78 0.81 7.60
N GLU A 154 -19.10 -0.33 7.50
CA GLU A 154 -19.15 -1.42 8.48
C GLU A 154 -18.42 -1.07 9.79
N PHE A 155 -17.22 -0.48 9.70
CA PHE A 155 -16.37 -0.19 10.85
C PHE A 155 -16.32 1.32 11.15
N SER A 156 -17.14 1.79 12.06
CA SER A 156 -17.25 3.23 12.39
C SER A 156 -15.94 3.83 12.92
N GLY A 157 -15.09 3.03 13.56
CA GLY A 157 -13.76 3.45 14.06
C GLY A 157 -12.63 3.38 13.04
N LEU A 158 -12.88 2.89 11.83
CA LEU A 158 -11.89 2.81 10.76
C LEU A 158 -11.64 4.17 10.13
N HIS A 159 -10.36 4.54 10.05
CA HIS A 159 -9.88 5.71 9.33
C HIS A 159 -8.80 5.28 8.34
N ILE A 160 -8.72 5.96 7.21
CA ILE A 160 -7.80 5.60 6.12
C ILE A 160 -7.06 6.85 5.65
N TYR A 161 -5.75 6.76 5.48
CA TYR A 161 -5.01 7.75 4.72
C TYR A 161 -4.02 7.10 3.77
N GLY A 162 -3.71 7.81 2.70
CA GLY A 162 -2.81 7.28 1.71
C GLY A 162 -2.51 8.21 0.56
N TYR A 163 -1.81 7.64 -0.40
CA TYR A 163 -1.53 8.30 -1.66
C TYR A 163 -1.75 7.31 -2.80
N THR A 164 -2.18 7.83 -3.95
CA THR A 164 -2.37 7.05 -5.16
C THR A 164 -1.66 7.71 -6.34
N ALA A 165 -1.13 6.92 -7.24
CA ALA A 165 -0.62 7.38 -8.53
C ALA A 165 -1.70 7.36 -9.64
N TRP A 166 -2.93 6.96 -9.31
CA TRP A 166 -4.04 7.02 -10.22
C TRP A 166 -4.52 8.47 -10.40
N GLN A 167 -4.55 8.92 -11.67
CA GLN A 167 -5.07 10.24 -12.02
C GLN A 167 -6.60 10.27 -12.00
N PRO A 168 -7.21 11.41 -11.62
CA PRO A 168 -8.57 11.72 -11.99
C PRO A 168 -8.77 11.58 -13.50
N GLY A 169 -9.95 11.12 -13.93
CA GLY A 169 -10.23 10.76 -15.32
C GLY A 169 -9.98 9.29 -15.65
N THR A 170 -9.38 8.53 -14.75
CA THR A 170 -9.34 7.06 -14.84
C THR A 170 -10.41 6.45 -13.94
N ALA A 171 -10.93 5.27 -14.30
CA ALA A 171 -12.00 4.63 -13.52
C ALA A 171 -11.64 4.43 -12.04
N ILE A 172 -10.38 4.06 -11.74
CA ILE A 172 -9.89 3.90 -10.37
C ILE A 172 -9.70 5.26 -9.72
N GLY A 173 -9.06 6.21 -10.40
CA GLY A 173 -8.80 7.56 -9.88
C GLY A 173 -10.09 8.32 -9.55
N ASP A 174 -11.11 8.22 -10.42
CA ASP A 174 -12.43 8.82 -10.18
C ASP A 174 -13.14 8.18 -9.00
N SER A 175 -13.04 6.85 -8.87
CA SER A 175 -13.61 6.12 -7.74
C SER A 175 -12.97 6.54 -6.40
N ILE A 176 -11.64 6.68 -6.38
CA ILE A 176 -10.90 7.17 -5.20
C ILE A 176 -11.27 8.62 -4.88
N SER A 177 -11.31 9.50 -5.89
CA SER A 177 -11.63 10.91 -5.74
C SER A 177 -13.04 11.13 -5.22
N THR A 178 -14.00 10.34 -5.70
CA THR A 178 -15.38 10.35 -5.22
C THR A 178 -15.45 9.92 -3.76
N LEU A 179 -14.83 8.80 -3.41
CA LEU A 179 -14.81 8.31 -2.02
C LEU A 179 -14.13 9.32 -1.08
N ALA A 180 -13.01 9.91 -1.51
CA ALA A 180 -12.30 10.92 -0.72
C ALA A 180 -13.14 12.18 -0.52
N ARG A 181 -13.84 12.66 -1.55
CA ARG A 181 -14.74 13.81 -1.42
C ARG A 181 -15.89 13.54 -0.44
N ASP A 182 -16.50 12.37 -0.55
CA ASP A 182 -17.72 12.03 0.18
C ASP A 182 -17.43 11.61 1.64
N ARG A 183 -16.21 11.14 1.94
CA ARG A 183 -15.79 10.61 3.24
C ARG A 183 -14.43 11.16 3.75
N TRP A 184 -14.10 12.41 3.42
CA TRP A 184 -12.83 13.04 3.78
C TRP A 184 -12.51 13.03 5.29
N ASP A 185 -13.52 12.98 6.10
CA ASP A 185 -13.39 12.85 7.55
C ASP A 185 -12.72 11.55 8.00
N ARG A 186 -12.86 10.46 7.22
CA ARG A 186 -12.31 9.14 7.51
C ARG A 186 -11.52 8.52 6.36
N PHE A 187 -11.57 9.07 5.13
CA PHE A 187 -10.83 8.59 3.98
C PHE A 187 -10.02 9.73 3.33
N ALA A 188 -8.78 9.91 3.77
CA ALA A 188 -7.88 10.97 3.32
C ALA A 188 -6.81 10.45 2.34
N VAL A 189 -7.24 9.89 1.22
CA VAL A 189 -6.34 9.48 0.14
C VAL A 189 -6.17 10.63 -0.85
N ARG A 190 -4.92 10.93 -1.19
CA ARG A 190 -4.51 12.03 -2.08
C ARG A 190 -3.73 11.51 -3.26
N THR A 191 -3.77 12.23 -4.36
CA THR A 191 -2.89 12.00 -5.50
C THR A 191 -1.43 12.24 -5.08
N SER A 192 -0.54 11.34 -5.48
CA SER A 192 0.89 11.42 -5.19
C SER A 192 1.65 12.15 -6.30
N ASN A 193 2.92 12.50 -6.04
CA ASN A 193 3.82 13.03 -7.06
C ASN A 193 4.14 12.00 -8.17
N GLY A 194 3.80 10.73 -7.97
CA GLY A 194 3.92 9.68 -8.99
C GLY A 194 2.75 9.63 -9.96
N ALA A 195 1.72 10.45 -9.76
CA ALA A 195 0.61 10.57 -10.67
C ALA A 195 1.04 11.40 -11.90
N ALA A 196 0.91 10.83 -13.10
CA ALA A 196 1.29 11.48 -14.37
C ALA A 196 0.26 12.52 -14.81
#